data_db3db0a97510ffd8210418bf8c453c37
#
_entry.id   db3db0a97510ffd8210418bf8c453c37
#
_cell.length_a   1.000
_cell.length_b   1.000
_cell.length_c   1.000
_cell.angle_alpha   90.00
_cell.angle_beta   90.00
_cell.angle_gamma   90.00
#
_symmetry.space_group_name_H-M   'P 1'
#
loop_
_entity.id
_entity.type
_entity.pdbx_description
1 polymer ?
#
loop_
_entity_poly.entity_id
_entity_poly.type
_entity_poly.pdbx_seq_one_letter_code
_entity_poly.pdbx_strand_id
1 'polypeptide(L)'
;VVVSAGTTARTTGTTPGIREAYQWCRAYTAAHQENFTVVSWLLPKRLRHHFWALYAYCRWTDDLGDEAEGDRLALLDDWERRVRACWAGQAEEPLFVALAHTAVRCQLPLDPFLRLIEANRMDQRITRFDTYDDLLHYCQHSATPVGQMVLGVLGYRGEEHVARSDDICIGLQLANFWQDVSVDWAKGRLYLPLEDLRRFGVGEDVIDRREPKPAFRRLMQFEVDRAAAFFRRGRALEGMVGREARLDIQLFRRGGEAVLDAIRARRYDVLTGRPRIPRWKRAWIGAAGAARILLHV
;
A
#
# COMPACT_ATOMS: atom_id res chain seq x y z
N VAL A 1 10.88 -17.60 3.44
CA VAL A 1 11.38 -17.72 4.84
C VAL A 1 10.13 -17.79 5.69
N VAL A 2 9.83 -18.98 6.21
CA VAL A 2 8.69 -19.24 7.08
C VAL A 2 8.84 -18.37 8.32
N VAL A 3 7.99 -17.37 8.48
CA VAL A 3 7.86 -16.63 9.74
C VAL A 3 7.12 -17.58 10.69
N SER A 4 7.90 -18.34 11.47
CA SER A 4 7.35 -19.04 12.62
C SER A 4 6.68 -17.99 13.51
N ALA A 5 5.38 -18.16 13.76
CA ALA A 5 4.61 -17.42 14.76
C ALA A 5 5.03 -17.86 16.17
N GLY A 6 6.31 -17.91 16.40
CA GLY A 6 6.89 -18.34 17.63
C GLY A 6 8.07 -17.45 17.96
N THR A 7 7.91 -16.81 19.08
CA THR A 7 8.95 -16.17 19.84
C THR A 7 9.18 -14.71 19.48
N THR A 8 8.20 -13.84 19.83
CA THR A 8 8.63 -12.63 20.52
C THR A 8 9.52 -13.11 21.68
N ALA A 9 10.83 -12.98 21.52
CA ALA A 9 11.73 -13.14 22.64
C ALA A 9 11.22 -12.20 23.75
N ARG A 10 10.57 -12.76 24.77
CA ARG A 10 10.38 -12.08 26.04
C ARG A 10 11.78 -11.85 26.59
N THR A 11 12.42 -10.78 26.12
CA THR A 11 13.58 -10.25 26.79
C THR A 11 13.11 -9.76 28.14
N THR A 12 13.64 -10.34 29.14
CA THR A 12 13.47 -10.03 30.55
C THR A 12 13.48 -8.52 30.80
N GLY A 13 12.31 -7.96 31.12
CA GLY A 13 12.17 -7.02 32.21
C GLY A 13 12.51 -5.54 32.02
N THR A 14 12.84 -5.03 30.82
CA THR A 14 12.98 -3.57 30.62
C THR A 14 12.41 -3.14 29.27
N THR A 15 11.47 -2.20 29.28
CA THR A 15 10.96 -1.56 28.04
C THR A 15 12.15 -0.96 27.27
N PRO A 16 12.33 -1.28 25.98
CA PRO A 16 13.45 -0.77 25.19
C PRO A 16 13.41 0.75 25.09
N GLY A 17 14.59 1.38 25.12
CA GLY A 17 14.69 2.81 24.88
C GLY A 17 14.21 3.18 23.48
N ILE A 18 13.70 4.41 23.31
CA ILE A 18 13.16 4.91 22.01
C ILE A 18 14.18 4.73 20.87
N ARG A 19 15.47 4.94 21.14
CA ARG A 19 16.54 4.78 20.14
C ARG A 19 16.67 3.32 19.68
N GLU A 20 16.65 2.38 20.61
CA GLU A 20 16.71 0.94 20.33
C GLU A 20 15.48 0.47 19.57
N ALA A 21 14.30 0.96 19.94
CA ALA A 21 13.06 0.69 19.26
C ALA A 21 13.11 1.10 17.78
N TYR A 22 13.60 2.29 17.45
CA TYR A 22 13.79 2.71 16.07
C TYR A 22 14.89 1.96 15.33
N GLN A 23 15.96 1.55 16.01
CA GLN A 23 16.99 0.70 15.42
C GLN A 23 16.42 -0.66 15.03
N TRP A 24 15.57 -1.24 15.86
CA TRP A 24 14.85 -2.46 15.57
C TRP A 24 13.95 -2.29 14.31
N CYS A 25 13.12 -1.24 14.26
CA CYS A 25 12.28 -0.95 13.10
C CYS A 25 13.12 -0.76 11.82
N ARG A 26 14.28 -0.11 11.91
CA ARG A 26 15.20 0.04 10.78
C ARG A 26 15.73 -1.31 10.30
N ALA A 27 16.17 -2.17 11.22
CA ALA A 27 16.69 -3.49 10.89
C ALA A 27 15.60 -4.37 10.27
N TYR A 28 14.39 -4.36 10.84
CA TYR A 28 13.23 -5.04 10.30
C TYR A 28 12.90 -4.56 8.89
N THR A 29 12.83 -3.25 8.67
CA THR A 29 12.59 -2.66 7.34
C THR A 29 13.65 -3.12 6.34
N ALA A 30 14.93 -3.12 6.71
CA ALA A 30 16.01 -3.53 5.82
C ALA A 30 15.95 -5.02 5.44
N ALA A 31 15.47 -5.87 6.35
CA ALA A 31 15.33 -7.32 6.11
C ALA A 31 14.14 -7.67 5.19
N HIS A 32 13.09 -6.81 5.13
CA HIS A 32 11.83 -7.10 4.41
C HIS A 32 11.61 -6.22 3.17
N GLN A 33 12.61 -5.43 2.75
CA GLN A 33 12.52 -4.61 1.53
C GLN A 33 12.68 -5.47 0.28
N GLU A 34 11.59 -5.96 -0.28
CA GLU A 34 11.65 -6.73 -1.54
C GLU A 34 11.56 -5.88 -2.81
N ASN A 35 10.77 -4.81 -2.87
CA ASN A 35 10.52 -4.13 -4.15
C ASN A 35 10.26 -2.61 -4.10
N PHE A 36 10.04 -2.00 -2.93
CA PHE A 36 9.79 -0.57 -2.81
C PHE A 36 10.60 0.02 -1.67
N THR A 37 11.49 0.94 -1.98
CA THR A 37 12.16 1.76 -0.95
C THR A 37 11.14 2.76 -0.41
N VAL A 38 10.24 2.29 0.48
CA VAL A 38 9.23 3.14 1.14
C VAL A 38 9.90 4.24 1.95
N VAL A 39 11.10 3.96 2.48
CA VAL A 39 11.95 4.98 3.08
C VAL A 39 12.94 5.45 2.03
N SER A 40 12.48 6.33 1.16
CA SER A 40 13.32 6.98 0.16
C SER A 40 14.48 7.70 0.86
N TRP A 41 15.69 7.61 0.28
CA TRP A 41 16.83 8.45 0.69
C TRP A 41 16.55 9.95 0.49
N LEU A 42 15.47 10.29 -0.24
CA LEU A 42 14.96 11.65 -0.45
C LEU A 42 14.26 12.21 0.78
N LEU A 43 13.71 11.33 1.64
CA LEU A 43 13.03 11.77 2.87
C LEU A 43 14.01 12.48 3.83
N PRO A 44 13.57 13.56 4.48
CA PRO A 44 14.36 14.27 5.47
C PRO A 44 14.89 13.30 6.54
N LYS A 45 16.20 13.38 6.82
CA LYS A 45 16.85 12.49 7.81
C LYS A 45 16.11 12.48 9.15
N ARG A 46 15.53 13.63 9.55
CA ARG A 46 14.78 13.81 10.81
C ARG A 46 13.49 12.98 10.86
N LEU A 47 12.92 12.59 9.71
CA LEU A 47 11.65 11.86 9.65
C LEU A 47 11.82 10.35 9.37
N ARG A 48 13.00 9.92 8.90
CA ARG A 48 13.22 8.53 8.45
C ARG A 48 12.86 7.48 9.48
N HIS A 49 13.15 7.75 10.76
CA HIS A 49 12.85 6.81 11.83
C HIS A 49 11.34 6.60 12.03
N HIS A 50 10.52 7.63 11.81
CA HIS A 50 9.06 7.50 11.83
C HIS A 50 8.56 6.62 10.67
N PHE A 51 9.15 6.76 9.48
CA PHE A 51 8.80 5.90 8.34
C PHE A 51 9.21 4.44 8.55
N TRP A 52 10.32 4.17 9.25
CA TRP A 52 10.67 2.78 9.61
C TRP A 52 9.62 2.18 10.55
N ALA A 53 9.11 2.94 11.53
CA ALA A 53 8.06 2.46 12.41
C ALA A 53 6.75 2.19 11.66
N LEU A 54 6.34 3.10 10.75
CA LEU A 54 5.15 2.88 9.91
C LEU A 54 5.30 1.67 8.99
N TYR A 55 6.46 1.55 8.32
CA TYR A 55 6.71 0.41 7.44
C TYR A 55 6.68 -0.91 8.21
N ALA A 56 7.36 -0.97 9.35
CA ALA A 56 7.37 -2.16 10.17
C ALA A 56 5.96 -2.55 10.63
N TYR A 57 5.13 -1.55 10.99
CA TYR A 57 3.73 -1.78 11.33
C TYR A 57 2.94 -2.34 10.14
N CYS A 58 2.98 -1.68 8.97
CA CYS A 58 2.25 -2.12 7.79
C CYS A 58 2.66 -3.54 7.39
N ARG A 59 3.97 -3.79 7.27
CA ARG A 59 4.48 -5.09 6.87
C ARG A 59 4.09 -6.19 7.85
N TRP A 60 4.20 -5.93 9.16
CA TRP A 60 3.78 -6.92 10.18
C TRP A 60 2.28 -7.22 10.09
N THR A 61 1.46 -6.20 9.87
CA THR A 61 0.02 -6.38 9.69
C THR A 61 -0.29 -7.25 8.46
N ASP A 62 0.41 -7.00 7.36
CA ASP A 62 0.27 -7.80 6.12
C ASP A 62 0.75 -9.24 6.33
N ASP A 63 1.89 -9.45 7.02
CA ASP A 63 2.40 -10.79 7.33
C ASP A 63 1.42 -11.62 8.18
N LEU A 64 0.71 -10.98 9.12
CA LEU A 64 -0.34 -11.64 9.92
C LEU A 64 -1.54 -12.06 9.07
N GLY A 65 -1.90 -11.26 8.08
CA GLY A 65 -3.02 -11.55 7.17
C GLY A 65 -2.68 -12.58 6.10
N ASP A 66 -1.46 -12.53 5.55
CA ASP A 66 -1.10 -13.30 4.34
C ASP A 66 -0.22 -14.52 4.61
N GLU A 67 0.70 -14.44 5.58
CA GLU A 67 1.77 -15.44 5.74
C GLU A 67 1.67 -16.22 7.06
N ALA A 68 0.97 -15.70 8.09
CA ALA A 68 0.90 -16.36 9.39
C ALA A 68 0.16 -17.71 9.32
N GLU A 69 0.67 -18.68 10.08
CA GLU A 69 0.01 -19.98 10.27
C GLU A 69 -1.05 -19.91 11.39
N GLY A 70 -2.07 -20.75 11.30
CA GLY A 70 -3.13 -20.84 12.31
C GLY A 70 -4.33 -19.92 12.04
N ASP A 71 -5.01 -19.50 13.11
CA ASP A 71 -6.18 -18.62 13.03
C ASP A 71 -5.77 -17.15 12.84
N ARG A 72 -5.72 -16.72 11.58
CA ARG A 72 -5.35 -15.35 11.21
C ARG A 72 -6.30 -14.29 11.76
N LEU A 73 -7.58 -14.60 11.88
CA LEU A 73 -8.55 -13.66 12.46
C LEU A 73 -8.25 -13.43 13.94
N ALA A 74 -7.98 -14.48 14.70
CA ALA A 74 -7.59 -14.36 16.09
C ALA A 74 -6.26 -13.62 16.25
N LEU A 75 -5.28 -13.82 15.34
CA LEU A 75 -4.02 -13.08 15.33
C LEU A 75 -4.23 -11.59 15.05
N LEU A 76 -5.11 -11.23 14.11
CA LEU A 76 -5.45 -9.84 13.80
C LEU A 76 -6.23 -9.18 14.95
N ASP A 77 -7.07 -9.91 15.69
CA ASP A 77 -7.76 -9.42 16.87
C ASP A 77 -6.79 -9.13 18.02
N ASP A 78 -5.80 -10.02 18.24
CA ASP A 78 -4.71 -9.76 19.20
C ASP A 78 -3.89 -8.55 18.79
N TRP A 79 -3.57 -8.44 17.50
CA TRP A 79 -2.82 -7.33 16.93
C TRP A 79 -3.54 -5.98 17.16
N GLU A 80 -4.85 -5.93 16.87
CA GLU A 80 -5.66 -4.73 17.13
C GLU A 80 -5.66 -4.35 18.61
N ARG A 81 -5.83 -5.32 19.50
CA ARG A 81 -5.78 -5.08 20.95
C ARG A 81 -4.46 -4.42 21.35
N ARG A 82 -3.33 -4.91 20.83
CA ARG A 82 -2.00 -4.38 21.10
C ARG A 82 -1.80 -2.97 20.50
N VAL A 83 -2.32 -2.72 19.30
CA VAL A 83 -2.32 -1.38 18.69
C VAL A 83 -3.12 -0.40 19.54
N ARG A 84 -4.31 -0.77 20.01
CA ARG A 84 -5.12 0.08 20.88
C ARG A 84 -4.42 0.34 22.22
N ALA A 85 -3.79 -0.66 22.82
CA ALA A 85 -2.99 -0.51 24.02
C ALA A 85 -1.83 0.46 23.82
N CYS A 86 -1.16 0.39 22.65
CA CYS A 86 -0.10 1.33 22.27
C CYS A 86 -0.58 2.80 22.28
N TRP A 87 -1.77 3.09 21.72
CA TRP A 87 -2.36 4.44 21.77
C TRP A 87 -2.82 4.85 23.18
N ALA A 88 -3.10 3.89 24.07
CA ALA A 88 -3.37 4.12 25.47
C ALA A 88 -2.08 4.29 26.33
N GLY A 89 -0.89 4.34 25.69
CA GLY A 89 0.39 4.53 26.37
C GLY A 89 1.00 3.23 26.91
N GLN A 90 0.49 2.07 26.55
CA GLN A 90 0.98 0.75 26.96
C GLN A 90 1.80 0.15 25.80
N ALA A 91 3.07 0.49 25.74
CA ALA A 91 3.99 0.02 24.69
C ALA A 91 5.23 -0.60 25.33
N GLU A 92 5.40 -1.90 25.18
CA GLU A 92 6.52 -2.64 25.78
C GLU A 92 7.49 -3.20 24.73
N GLU A 93 6.99 -3.55 23.53
CA GLU A 93 7.79 -4.12 22.48
C GLU A 93 8.40 -3.05 21.58
N PRO A 94 9.57 -3.31 20.97
CA PRO A 94 10.28 -2.30 20.16
C PRO A 94 9.43 -1.62 19.11
N LEU A 95 8.61 -2.37 18.37
CA LEU A 95 7.71 -1.81 17.34
C LEU A 95 6.72 -0.84 17.97
N PHE A 96 6.04 -1.25 19.05
CA PHE A 96 5.01 -0.41 19.69
C PHE A 96 5.60 0.80 20.41
N VAL A 97 6.81 0.69 21.00
CA VAL A 97 7.53 1.84 21.57
C VAL A 97 7.85 2.88 20.48
N ALA A 98 8.37 2.43 19.33
CA ALA A 98 8.65 3.33 18.19
C ALA A 98 7.37 3.93 17.62
N LEU A 99 6.31 3.12 17.52
CA LEU A 99 5.01 3.52 16.98
C LEU A 99 4.31 4.54 17.90
N ALA A 100 4.26 4.29 19.22
CA ALA A 100 3.70 5.21 20.21
C ALA A 100 4.41 6.57 20.16
N HIS A 101 5.76 6.56 20.16
CA HIS A 101 6.53 7.79 20.03
C HIS A 101 6.23 8.51 18.70
N THR A 102 6.12 7.78 17.59
CA THR A 102 5.77 8.33 16.28
C THR A 102 4.37 8.93 16.29
N ALA A 103 3.38 8.21 16.84
CA ALA A 103 1.99 8.66 16.94
C ALA A 103 1.87 9.98 17.71
N VAL A 104 2.52 10.10 18.85
CA VAL A 104 2.54 11.32 19.66
C VAL A 104 3.26 12.46 18.95
N ARG A 105 4.47 12.23 18.43
CA ARG A 105 5.30 13.27 17.80
C ARG A 105 4.72 13.79 16.49
N CYS A 106 4.06 12.92 15.73
CA CYS A 106 3.45 13.25 14.46
C CYS A 106 1.93 13.43 14.55
N GLN A 107 1.34 13.36 15.77
CA GLN A 107 -0.10 13.49 16.02
C GLN A 107 -0.92 12.59 15.09
N LEU A 108 -0.53 11.31 14.97
CA LEU A 108 -1.22 10.36 14.13
C LEU A 108 -2.50 9.84 14.81
N PRO A 109 -3.65 9.89 14.14
CA PRO A 109 -4.87 9.28 14.66
C PRO A 109 -4.77 7.75 14.62
N LEU A 110 -5.53 7.07 15.46
CA LEU A 110 -5.58 5.60 15.52
C LEU A 110 -6.30 4.99 14.30
N ASP A 111 -7.28 5.68 13.74
CA ASP A 111 -8.19 5.16 12.72
C ASP A 111 -7.48 4.54 11.49
N PRO A 112 -6.49 5.16 10.84
CA PRO A 112 -5.80 4.55 9.70
C PRO A 112 -5.15 3.20 10.03
N PHE A 113 -4.66 3.04 11.26
CA PHE A 113 -4.05 1.78 11.70
C PHE A 113 -5.11 0.68 11.83
N LEU A 114 -6.24 0.98 12.41
CA LEU A 114 -7.33 0.01 12.55
C LEU A 114 -7.93 -0.39 11.21
N ARG A 115 -8.08 0.56 10.28
CA ARG A 115 -8.58 0.26 8.93
C ARG A 115 -7.67 -0.70 8.17
N LEU A 116 -6.35 -0.57 8.31
CA LEU A 116 -5.42 -1.51 7.67
C LEU A 116 -5.55 -2.94 8.25
N ILE A 117 -5.79 -3.07 9.56
CA ILE A 117 -6.09 -4.37 10.17
C ILE A 117 -7.40 -4.93 9.61
N GLU A 118 -8.44 -4.08 9.48
CA GLU A 118 -9.72 -4.51 8.94
C GLU A 118 -9.59 -4.94 7.46
N ALA A 119 -8.76 -4.29 6.65
CA ALA A 119 -8.46 -4.75 5.30
C ALA A 119 -7.94 -6.20 5.29
N ASN A 120 -7.03 -6.52 6.19
CA ASN A 120 -6.50 -7.88 6.34
C ASN A 120 -7.55 -8.89 6.82
N ARG A 121 -8.54 -8.47 7.62
CA ARG A 121 -9.71 -9.29 7.95
C ARG A 121 -10.63 -9.49 6.76
N MET A 122 -10.84 -8.44 5.94
CA MET A 122 -11.62 -8.54 4.71
C MET A 122 -10.99 -9.55 3.76
N ASP A 123 -9.67 -9.58 3.63
CA ASP A 123 -8.92 -10.53 2.79
C ASP A 123 -9.10 -12.00 3.21
N GLN A 124 -9.47 -12.29 4.48
CA GLN A 124 -9.78 -13.64 4.91
C GLN A 124 -11.19 -14.11 4.47
N ARG A 125 -12.06 -13.18 4.06
CA ARG A 125 -13.49 -13.46 3.82
C ARG A 125 -13.93 -13.13 2.39
N ILE A 126 -13.33 -12.12 1.78
CA ILE A 126 -13.75 -11.56 0.49
C ILE A 126 -12.75 -11.96 -0.59
N THR A 127 -13.23 -12.72 -1.56
CA THR A 127 -12.42 -13.12 -2.73
C THR A 127 -12.98 -12.55 -4.04
N ARG A 128 -14.16 -11.94 -4.00
CA ARG A 128 -14.89 -11.33 -5.13
C ARG A 128 -15.58 -10.06 -4.66
N PHE A 129 -15.71 -9.08 -5.52
CA PHE A 129 -16.41 -7.83 -5.27
C PHE A 129 -17.62 -7.73 -6.21
N ASP A 130 -18.83 -7.61 -5.67
CA ASP A 130 -20.04 -7.55 -6.48
C ASP A 130 -20.12 -6.26 -7.27
N THR A 131 -19.75 -5.13 -6.65
CA THR A 131 -19.81 -3.79 -7.23
C THR A 131 -18.45 -3.11 -7.19
N TYR A 132 -18.30 -2.05 -7.97
CA TYR A 132 -17.14 -1.19 -7.93
C TYR A 132 -17.05 -0.43 -6.59
N ASP A 133 -18.19 -0.08 -6.00
CA ASP A 133 -18.24 0.60 -4.71
C ASP A 133 -17.75 -0.31 -3.58
N ASP A 134 -18.01 -1.61 -3.62
CA ASP A 134 -17.45 -2.59 -2.68
C ASP A 134 -15.92 -2.65 -2.79
N LEU A 135 -15.40 -2.63 -4.03
CA LEU A 135 -13.96 -2.58 -4.25
C LEU A 135 -13.34 -1.27 -3.76
N LEU A 136 -14.01 -0.12 -3.97
CA LEU A 136 -13.53 1.16 -3.44
C LEU A 136 -13.57 1.18 -1.91
N HIS A 137 -14.60 0.60 -1.29
CA HIS A 137 -14.66 0.43 0.15
C HIS A 137 -13.46 -0.38 0.67
N TYR A 138 -13.11 -1.48 0.01
CA TYR A 138 -11.89 -2.24 0.33
C TYR A 138 -10.62 -1.37 0.17
N CYS A 139 -10.49 -0.61 -0.92
CA CYS A 139 -9.35 0.29 -1.11
C CYS A 139 -9.24 1.37 -0.03
N GLN A 140 -10.35 1.84 0.54
CA GLN A 140 -10.37 2.77 1.66
C GLN A 140 -9.81 2.17 2.96
N HIS A 141 -9.77 0.84 3.06
CA HIS A 141 -9.18 0.13 4.19
C HIS A 141 -7.77 -0.35 3.90
N SER A 142 -7.47 -0.79 2.68
CA SER A 142 -6.19 -1.40 2.32
C SER A 142 -5.13 -0.42 1.81
N ALA A 143 -5.53 0.70 1.20
CA ALA A 143 -4.59 1.61 0.53
C ALA A 143 -4.57 3.03 1.14
N THR A 144 -5.73 3.67 1.35
CA THR A 144 -5.77 5.06 1.82
C THR A 144 -5.15 5.25 3.20
N PRO A 145 -5.24 4.30 4.17
CA PRO A 145 -4.63 4.47 5.48
C PRO A 145 -3.12 4.72 5.42
N VAL A 146 -2.42 4.02 4.51
CA VAL A 146 -0.97 4.18 4.35
C VAL A 146 -0.62 5.60 3.92
N GLY A 147 -1.35 6.16 2.95
CA GLY A 147 -1.18 7.56 2.52
C GLY A 147 -1.44 8.55 3.64
N GLN A 148 -2.47 8.32 4.44
CA GLN A 148 -2.82 9.19 5.58
C GLN A 148 -1.76 9.14 6.69
N MET A 149 -1.20 7.97 7.00
CA MET A 149 -0.08 7.83 7.93
C MET A 149 1.15 8.60 7.42
N VAL A 150 1.49 8.46 6.13
CA VAL A 150 2.60 9.16 5.49
C VAL A 150 2.40 10.67 5.55
N LEU A 151 1.23 11.18 5.17
CA LEU A 151 0.91 12.61 5.27
C LEU A 151 1.01 13.13 6.69
N GLY A 152 0.54 12.36 7.68
CA GLY A 152 0.62 12.72 9.09
C GLY A 152 2.07 12.89 9.56
N VAL A 153 2.98 12.00 9.17
CA VAL A 153 4.42 12.12 9.46
C VAL A 153 5.04 13.34 8.77
N LEU A 154 4.60 13.65 7.56
CA LEU A 154 5.04 14.83 6.82
C LEU A 154 4.41 16.14 7.34
N GLY A 155 3.43 16.07 8.25
CA GLY A 155 2.78 17.23 8.86
C GLY A 155 1.57 17.79 8.09
N TYR A 156 1.06 17.07 7.09
CA TYR A 156 -0.11 17.48 6.30
C TYR A 156 -1.38 16.78 6.83
N ARG A 157 -2.38 17.55 7.29
CA ARG A 157 -3.61 17.03 7.92
C ARG A 157 -4.90 17.66 7.40
N GLY A 158 -4.81 18.60 6.45
CA GLY A 158 -5.99 19.22 5.86
C GLY A 158 -6.81 18.21 5.06
N GLU A 159 -8.13 18.34 5.10
CA GLU A 159 -9.06 17.43 4.41
C GLU A 159 -8.74 17.28 2.92
N GLU A 160 -8.38 18.38 2.26
CA GLU A 160 -8.03 18.33 0.84
C GLU A 160 -6.71 17.57 0.59
N HIS A 161 -5.70 17.68 1.48
CA HIS A 161 -4.48 16.87 1.38
C HIS A 161 -4.82 15.38 1.49
N VAL A 162 -5.66 15.03 2.46
CA VAL A 162 -6.12 13.64 2.66
C VAL A 162 -6.87 13.15 1.42
N ALA A 163 -7.85 13.90 0.93
CA ALA A 163 -8.63 13.51 -0.25
C ALA A 163 -7.75 13.30 -1.50
N ARG A 164 -6.74 14.17 -1.73
CA ARG A 164 -5.83 14.00 -2.88
C ARG A 164 -4.84 12.85 -2.68
N SER A 165 -4.42 12.57 -1.45
CA SER A 165 -3.63 11.39 -1.12
C SER A 165 -4.43 10.10 -1.33
N ASP A 166 -5.67 10.08 -0.87
CA ASP A 166 -6.57 8.94 -1.04
C ASP A 166 -6.79 8.65 -2.54
N ASP A 167 -6.98 9.69 -3.37
CA ASP A 167 -7.01 9.52 -4.83
C ASP A 167 -5.75 8.81 -5.36
N ILE A 168 -4.54 9.19 -4.92
CA ILE A 168 -3.31 8.53 -5.36
C ILE A 168 -3.26 7.08 -4.87
N CYS A 169 -3.58 6.84 -3.60
CA CYS A 169 -3.52 5.50 -3.00
C CYS A 169 -4.51 4.53 -3.67
N ILE A 170 -5.75 4.97 -3.91
CA ILE A 170 -6.75 4.19 -4.65
C ILE A 170 -6.26 3.92 -6.07
N GLY A 171 -5.74 4.93 -6.76
CA GLY A 171 -5.18 4.75 -8.11
C GLY A 171 -4.05 3.73 -8.15
N LEU A 172 -3.15 3.72 -7.15
CA LEU A 172 -2.06 2.75 -7.02
C LEU A 172 -2.60 1.35 -6.79
N GLN A 173 -3.56 1.19 -5.89
CA GLN A 173 -4.16 -0.09 -5.58
C GLN A 173 -4.89 -0.70 -6.78
N LEU A 174 -5.73 0.11 -7.45
CA LEU A 174 -6.40 -0.33 -8.67
C LEU A 174 -5.39 -0.68 -9.78
N ALA A 175 -4.32 0.10 -9.96
CA ALA A 175 -3.28 -0.20 -10.94
C ALA A 175 -2.61 -1.55 -10.65
N ASN A 176 -2.36 -1.88 -9.38
CA ASN A 176 -1.83 -3.18 -8.97
C ASN A 176 -2.83 -4.30 -9.27
N PHE A 177 -4.09 -4.16 -8.91
CA PHE A 177 -5.13 -5.17 -9.23
C PHE A 177 -5.24 -5.42 -10.74
N TRP A 178 -5.23 -4.36 -11.53
CA TRP A 178 -5.30 -4.48 -12.99
C TRP A 178 -4.05 -5.10 -13.61
N GLN A 179 -2.89 -4.89 -12.98
CA GLN A 179 -1.65 -5.53 -13.40
C GLN A 179 -1.63 -7.03 -13.07
N ASP A 180 -2.22 -7.41 -11.94
CA ASP A 180 -2.05 -8.71 -11.31
C ASP A 180 -3.24 -9.67 -11.48
N VAL A 181 -4.22 -9.36 -12.35
CA VAL A 181 -5.43 -10.18 -12.55
C VAL A 181 -5.13 -11.68 -12.68
N SER A 182 -4.13 -12.07 -13.49
CA SER A 182 -3.79 -13.48 -13.66
C SER A 182 -3.06 -14.09 -12.46
N VAL A 183 -2.37 -13.27 -11.68
CA VAL A 183 -1.65 -13.71 -10.46
C VAL A 183 -2.65 -13.90 -9.31
N ASP A 184 -3.57 -12.94 -9.16
CA ASP A 184 -4.58 -12.97 -8.10
C ASP A 184 -5.62 -14.08 -8.37
N TRP A 185 -5.98 -14.29 -9.64
CA TRP A 185 -6.81 -15.42 -10.04
C TRP A 185 -6.21 -16.77 -9.62
N ALA A 186 -4.91 -16.96 -9.82
CA ALA A 186 -4.22 -18.18 -9.42
C ALA A 186 -4.22 -18.37 -7.89
N LYS A 187 -4.41 -17.32 -7.10
CA LYS A 187 -4.60 -17.34 -5.64
C LYS A 187 -6.06 -17.43 -5.21
N GLY A 188 -7.00 -17.60 -6.17
CA GLY A 188 -8.43 -17.67 -5.90
C GLY A 188 -9.13 -16.30 -5.71
N ARG A 189 -8.44 -15.18 -5.95
CA ARG A 189 -8.95 -13.81 -5.78
C ARG A 189 -9.24 -13.15 -7.12
N LEU A 190 -10.31 -12.34 -7.19
CA LEU A 190 -10.65 -11.51 -8.34
C LEU A 190 -11.11 -10.13 -7.86
N TYR A 191 -10.33 -9.12 -8.20
CA TYR A 191 -10.63 -7.72 -7.88
C TYR A 191 -11.43 -6.98 -8.97
N LEU A 192 -11.61 -7.57 -10.17
CA LEU A 192 -12.52 -7.02 -11.18
C LEU A 192 -13.96 -7.12 -10.66
N PRO A 193 -14.71 -5.99 -10.58
CA PRO A 193 -16.09 -6.01 -10.09
C PRO A 193 -16.99 -6.93 -10.93
N LEU A 194 -17.77 -7.78 -10.29
CA LEU A 194 -18.67 -8.71 -10.98
C LEU A 194 -19.73 -7.96 -11.82
N GLU A 195 -20.17 -6.78 -11.40
CA GLU A 195 -21.07 -5.93 -12.19
C GLU A 195 -20.44 -5.51 -13.52
N ASP A 196 -19.15 -5.19 -13.52
CA ASP A 196 -18.45 -4.79 -14.73
C ASP A 196 -18.16 -5.99 -15.64
N LEU A 197 -17.86 -7.17 -15.08
CA LEU A 197 -17.79 -8.39 -15.86
C LEU A 197 -19.12 -8.64 -16.59
N ARG A 198 -20.24 -8.56 -15.87
CA ARG A 198 -21.59 -8.70 -16.46
C ARG A 198 -21.86 -7.65 -17.54
N ARG A 199 -21.54 -6.38 -17.26
CA ARG A 199 -21.72 -5.25 -18.17
C ARG A 199 -21.01 -5.45 -19.53
N PHE A 200 -19.80 -6.03 -19.49
CA PHE A 200 -19.01 -6.27 -20.70
C PHE A 200 -19.21 -7.66 -21.31
N GLY A 201 -20.06 -8.49 -20.71
CA GLY A 201 -20.32 -9.86 -21.18
C GLY A 201 -19.08 -10.77 -21.04
N VAL A 202 -18.33 -10.61 -19.95
CA VAL A 202 -17.12 -11.38 -19.65
C VAL A 202 -17.43 -12.35 -18.51
N GLY A 203 -17.30 -13.65 -18.76
CA GLY A 203 -17.38 -14.67 -17.71
C GLY A 203 -16.00 -14.92 -17.06
N GLU A 204 -16.01 -15.46 -15.84
CA GLU A 204 -14.78 -15.88 -15.15
C GLU A 204 -14.01 -16.95 -15.93
N ASP A 205 -14.68 -17.73 -16.77
CA ASP A 205 -14.07 -18.72 -17.67
C ASP A 205 -13.06 -18.12 -18.65
N VAL A 206 -13.25 -16.85 -19.04
CA VAL A 206 -12.32 -16.09 -19.90
C VAL A 206 -11.00 -15.85 -19.16
N ILE A 207 -11.08 -15.57 -17.84
CA ILE A 207 -9.91 -15.36 -16.98
C ILE A 207 -9.21 -16.70 -16.74
N ASP A 208 -9.98 -17.70 -16.40
CA ASP A 208 -9.48 -19.05 -16.11
C ASP A 208 -8.71 -19.65 -17.32
N ARG A 209 -9.26 -19.52 -18.51
CA ARG A 209 -8.63 -19.96 -19.77
C ARG A 209 -7.53 -19.05 -20.26
N ARG A 210 -7.32 -17.89 -19.60
CA ARG A 210 -6.36 -16.85 -20.00
C ARG A 210 -6.57 -16.38 -21.45
N GLU A 211 -7.81 -16.21 -21.87
CA GLU A 211 -8.19 -15.79 -23.22
C GLU A 211 -8.53 -14.31 -23.26
N PRO A 212 -7.62 -13.39 -23.63
CA PRO A 212 -7.89 -11.95 -23.64
C PRO A 212 -8.78 -11.57 -24.85
N LYS A 213 -10.04 -12.01 -24.85
CA LYS A 213 -11.04 -11.73 -25.88
C LYS A 213 -11.31 -10.22 -26.02
N PRO A 214 -11.87 -9.74 -27.14
CA PRO A 214 -12.16 -8.32 -27.32
C PRO A 214 -13.04 -7.72 -26.21
N ALA A 215 -14.01 -8.46 -25.67
CA ALA A 215 -14.86 -8.02 -24.57
C ALA A 215 -14.03 -7.78 -23.30
N PHE A 216 -13.13 -8.72 -22.94
CA PHE A 216 -12.23 -8.57 -21.80
C PHE A 216 -11.29 -7.36 -21.96
N ARG A 217 -10.76 -7.13 -23.16
CA ARG A 217 -9.90 -5.95 -23.42
C ARG A 217 -10.66 -4.64 -23.25
N ARG A 218 -11.94 -4.57 -23.64
CA ARG A 218 -12.80 -3.38 -23.41
C ARG A 218 -13.08 -3.19 -21.92
N LEU A 219 -13.34 -4.25 -21.17
CA LEU A 219 -13.46 -4.21 -19.72
C LEU A 219 -12.19 -3.64 -19.09
N MET A 220 -11.04 -4.21 -19.41
CA MET A 220 -9.76 -3.75 -18.88
C MET A 220 -9.43 -2.30 -19.27
N GLN A 221 -9.79 -1.86 -20.47
CA GLN A 221 -9.66 -0.46 -20.87
C GLN A 221 -10.48 0.45 -19.96
N PHE A 222 -11.74 0.09 -19.72
CA PHE A 222 -12.65 0.82 -18.86
C PHE A 222 -12.08 0.94 -17.42
N GLU A 223 -11.59 -0.16 -16.87
CA GLU A 223 -11.00 -0.17 -15.52
C GLU A 223 -9.70 0.63 -15.43
N VAL A 224 -8.85 0.52 -16.43
CA VAL A 224 -7.60 1.31 -16.51
C VAL A 224 -7.90 2.81 -16.59
N ASP A 225 -8.97 3.21 -17.29
CA ASP A 225 -9.36 4.61 -17.41
C ASP A 225 -9.98 5.15 -16.10
N ARG A 226 -10.71 4.30 -15.34
CA ARG A 226 -11.14 4.61 -13.95
C ARG A 226 -9.95 4.86 -13.04
N ALA A 227 -8.96 3.95 -13.02
CA ALA A 227 -7.75 4.11 -12.22
C ALA A 227 -6.96 5.37 -12.62
N ALA A 228 -6.83 5.65 -13.91
CA ALA A 228 -6.18 6.87 -14.40
C ALA A 228 -6.88 8.16 -13.95
N ALA A 229 -8.21 8.14 -13.75
CA ALA A 229 -8.95 9.29 -13.24
C ALA A 229 -8.54 9.64 -11.79
N PHE A 230 -8.28 8.66 -10.96
CA PHE A 230 -7.75 8.86 -9.61
C PHE A 230 -6.39 9.57 -9.64
N PHE A 231 -5.44 9.12 -10.46
CA PHE A 231 -4.15 9.79 -10.58
C PHE A 231 -4.28 11.24 -11.09
N ARG A 232 -5.23 11.52 -12.01
CA ARG A 232 -5.47 12.90 -12.48
C ARG A 232 -5.94 13.81 -11.34
N ARG A 233 -6.88 13.34 -10.49
CA ARG A 233 -7.37 14.12 -9.34
C ARG A 233 -6.27 14.27 -8.27
N GLY A 234 -5.58 13.17 -7.95
CA GLY A 234 -4.53 13.15 -6.94
C GLY A 234 -3.30 13.99 -7.29
N ARG A 235 -3.09 14.32 -8.59
CA ARG A 235 -1.97 15.16 -9.03
C ARG A 235 -1.94 16.53 -8.34
N ALA A 236 -3.08 17.06 -7.92
CA ALA A 236 -3.16 18.34 -7.22
C ALA A 236 -2.33 18.34 -5.93
N LEU A 237 -2.17 17.21 -5.25
CA LEU A 237 -1.37 17.08 -4.03
C LEU A 237 0.07 17.55 -4.22
N GLU A 238 0.64 17.39 -5.42
CA GLU A 238 2.02 17.81 -5.72
C GLU A 238 2.22 19.32 -5.56
N GLY A 239 1.17 20.13 -5.82
CA GLY A 239 1.19 21.57 -5.63
C GLY A 239 0.90 22.03 -4.19
N MET A 240 0.36 21.13 -3.37
CA MET A 240 -0.09 21.43 -2.00
C MET A 240 0.96 21.10 -0.94
N VAL A 241 2.02 20.39 -1.31
CA VAL A 241 3.07 19.94 -0.38
C VAL A 241 4.42 20.60 -0.68
N GLY A 242 5.27 20.68 0.34
CA GLY A 242 6.63 21.19 0.21
C GLY A 242 7.52 20.31 -0.66
N ARG A 243 8.67 20.85 -1.08
CA ARG A 243 9.62 20.18 -2.00
C ARG A 243 10.06 18.80 -1.51
N GLU A 244 10.23 18.64 -0.19
CA GLU A 244 10.70 17.39 0.43
C GLU A 244 9.73 16.21 0.23
N ALA A 245 8.40 16.48 0.21
CA ALA A 245 7.36 15.47 0.02
C ALA A 245 6.95 15.33 -1.46
N ARG A 246 7.03 16.43 -2.22
CA ARG A 246 6.54 16.50 -3.60
C ARG A 246 7.16 15.45 -4.50
N LEU A 247 8.46 15.23 -4.39
CA LEU A 247 9.18 14.29 -5.24
C LEU A 247 8.75 12.84 -4.98
N ASP A 248 8.61 12.46 -3.73
CA ASP A 248 8.16 11.11 -3.37
C ASP A 248 6.73 10.88 -3.87
N ILE A 249 5.82 11.84 -3.65
CA ILE A 249 4.44 11.78 -4.16
C ILE A 249 4.41 11.66 -5.69
N GLN A 250 5.25 12.45 -6.39
CA GLN A 250 5.37 12.36 -7.86
C GLN A 250 5.88 10.99 -8.30
N LEU A 251 6.85 10.41 -7.60
CA LEU A 251 7.40 9.11 -7.94
C LEU A 251 6.34 8.00 -7.78
N PHE A 252 5.59 8.03 -6.69
CA PHE A 252 4.49 7.07 -6.47
C PHE A 252 3.43 7.19 -7.57
N ARG A 253 2.90 8.39 -7.81
CA ARG A 253 1.87 8.60 -8.83
C ARG A 253 2.36 8.19 -10.22
N ARG A 254 3.56 8.63 -10.64
CA ARG A 254 4.14 8.27 -11.95
C ARG A 254 4.45 6.78 -12.05
N GLY A 255 4.82 6.14 -10.94
CA GLY A 255 4.97 4.69 -10.88
C GLY A 255 3.68 3.96 -11.21
N GLY A 256 2.56 4.36 -10.58
CA GLY A 256 1.25 3.82 -10.88
C GLY A 256 0.79 4.11 -12.31
N GLU A 257 0.95 5.33 -12.81
CA GLU A 257 0.66 5.67 -14.20
C GLU A 257 1.47 4.81 -15.18
N ALA A 258 2.73 4.53 -14.86
CA ALA A 258 3.58 3.67 -15.69
C ALA A 258 3.10 2.21 -15.72
N VAL A 259 2.48 1.71 -14.63
CA VAL A 259 1.80 0.41 -14.63
C VAL A 259 0.62 0.42 -15.59
N LEU A 260 -0.25 1.43 -15.52
CA LEU A 260 -1.39 1.56 -16.45
C LEU A 260 -0.92 1.65 -17.90
N ASP A 261 0.16 2.38 -18.17
CA ASP A 261 0.76 2.45 -19.51
C ASP A 261 1.31 1.10 -19.99
N ALA A 262 1.88 0.29 -19.09
CA ALA A 262 2.34 -1.05 -19.43
C ALA A 262 1.16 -1.98 -19.80
N ILE A 263 0.01 -1.83 -19.13
CA ILE A 263 -1.22 -2.54 -19.48
C ILE A 263 -1.74 -2.10 -20.86
N ARG A 264 -1.78 -0.78 -21.13
CA ARG A 264 -2.17 -0.22 -22.44
C ARG A 264 -1.26 -0.71 -23.57
N ALA A 265 0.06 -0.72 -23.35
CA ALA A 265 1.05 -1.19 -24.33
C ALA A 265 0.86 -2.67 -24.72
N ARG A 266 0.31 -3.49 -23.82
CA ARG A 266 -0.08 -4.88 -24.08
C ARG A 266 -1.50 -5.00 -24.68
N ARG A 267 -2.11 -3.90 -25.10
CA ARG A 267 -3.51 -3.87 -25.58
C ARG A 267 -4.47 -4.50 -24.56
N TYR A 268 -4.24 -4.17 -23.27
CA TYR A 268 -5.03 -4.64 -22.14
C TYR A 268 -5.02 -6.16 -21.91
N ASP A 269 -4.01 -6.84 -22.40
CA ASP A 269 -3.78 -8.24 -22.09
C ASP A 269 -2.99 -8.39 -20.81
N VAL A 270 -3.69 -8.71 -19.73
CA VAL A 270 -3.15 -9.00 -18.39
C VAL A 270 -3.27 -10.49 -18.03
N LEU A 271 -3.88 -11.30 -18.91
CA LEU A 271 -4.12 -12.72 -18.66
C LEU A 271 -2.98 -13.60 -19.11
N THR A 272 -2.35 -13.31 -20.25
CA THR A 272 -1.26 -14.13 -20.79
C THR A 272 0.09 -13.87 -20.11
N GLY A 273 0.15 -12.90 -19.22
CA GLY A 273 1.32 -12.60 -18.40
C GLY A 273 1.25 -11.21 -17.77
N ARG A 274 1.90 -11.08 -16.63
CA ARG A 274 1.96 -9.82 -15.86
C ARG A 274 2.59 -8.69 -16.68
N PRO A 275 1.89 -7.56 -16.93
CA PRO A 275 2.50 -6.38 -17.54
C PRO A 275 3.68 -5.87 -16.71
N ARG A 276 4.81 -5.56 -17.34
CA ARG A 276 6.01 -5.07 -16.63
C ARG A 276 6.41 -3.71 -17.15
N ILE A 277 6.73 -2.81 -16.23
CA ILE A 277 7.34 -1.52 -16.60
C ILE A 277 8.74 -1.79 -17.18
N PRO A 278 9.05 -1.32 -18.40
CA PRO A 278 10.37 -1.47 -18.99
C PRO A 278 11.48 -0.91 -18.08
N ARG A 279 12.63 -1.57 -18.02
CA ARG A 279 13.75 -1.18 -17.14
C ARG A 279 14.21 0.26 -17.38
N TRP A 280 14.26 0.70 -18.63
CA TRP A 280 14.62 2.08 -18.97
C TRP A 280 13.62 3.10 -18.44
N LYS A 281 12.31 2.80 -18.45
CA LYS A 281 11.25 3.67 -17.91
C LYS A 281 11.34 3.75 -16.38
N ARG A 282 11.64 2.64 -15.69
CA ARG A 282 11.92 2.64 -14.24
C ARG A 282 13.15 3.48 -13.90
N ALA A 283 14.23 3.30 -14.65
CA ALA A 283 15.46 4.09 -14.51
C ALA A 283 15.19 5.58 -14.77
N TRP A 284 14.37 5.92 -15.77
CA TRP A 284 14.04 7.30 -16.10
C TRP A 284 13.16 7.96 -15.03
N ILE A 285 12.17 7.25 -14.46
CA ILE A 285 11.35 7.74 -13.34
C ILE A 285 12.26 8.05 -12.13
N GLY A 286 13.20 7.16 -11.81
CA GLY A 286 14.19 7.38 -10.74
C GLY A 286 15.17 8.52 -11.05
N ALA A 287 15.71 8.58 -12.28
CA ALA A 287 16.66 9.62 -12.69
C ALA A 287 16.02 11.01 -12.79
N ALA A 288 14.77 11.11 -13.26
CA ALA A 288 14.05 12.37 -13.31
C ALA A 288 13.77 12.93 -11.90
N GLY A 289 13.55 12.04 -10.91
CA GLY A 289 13.50 12.42 -9.49
C GLY A 289 14.86 12.94 -9.00
N ALA A 290 15.94 12.20 -9.27
CA ALA A 290 17.29 12.57 -8.85
C ALA A 290 17.80 13.86 -9.52
N ALA A 291 17.59 14.03 -10.83
CA ALA A 291 18.01 15.21 -11.57
C ALA A 291 17.36 16.50 -11.07
N ARG A 292 16.07 16.45 -10.68
CA ARG A 292 15.37 17.61 -10.09
C ARG A 292 15.92 18.00 -8.71
N ILE A 293 16.51 17.06 -7.98
CA ILE A 293 17.19 17.35 -6.71
C ILE A 293 18.51 18.08 -6.97
N LEU A 294 19.28 17.61 -7.96
CA LEU A 294 20.59 18.16 -8.29
C LEU A 294 20.50 19.55 -8.94
N LEU A 295 19.47 19.79 -9.74
CA LEU A 295 19.30 21.06 -10.47
C LEU A 295 18.63 22.16 -9.67
N HIS A 296 18.32 21.96 -8.37
CA HIS A 296 17.68 23.00 -7.51
C HIS A 296 16.38 23.60 -8.08
N VAL A 297 15.67 22.87 -8.96
CA VAL A 297 14.42 23.30 -9.59
C VAL A 297 13.19 22.62 -8.98
#